data_90e0f3d1abe63b72a4d5da54736870ab
#
_entry.id   90e0f3d1abe63b72a4d5da54736870ab
#
_cell.length_a   1.000
_cell.length_b   1.000
_cell.length_c   1.000
_cell.angle_alpha   90.00
_cell.angle_beta   90.00
_cell.angle_gamma   90.00
#
_symmetry.space_group_name_H-M   'P 1'
#
loop_
_entity.id
_entity.type
_entity.pdbx_description
1 polymer ?
#
loop_
_entity_poly.entity_id
_entity_poly.type
_entity_poly.pdbx_seq_one_letter_code
_entity_poly.pdbx_strand_id
1 'polypeptide(L)'
;MKSKNLPKIIKILKSKGFKNIELDPVIETKYIRDQKLKKYLFTFRDEKSNKTYALRPDLSLMSLIQFSKSKNTKKTKISYSGESYRKNKTINSQIGWEIYNFKNQLDEYEVIKNSIDVYKKITKKKGYLRINNLELIYSIVNQLKLPPRWRSRIVDQIYNKKYFYEILKTLATNRDLDESKIKVDKKLYNKMKKFDPNTIIANRTIKDILSRFETKIYKQPRPLDGKKSVKIIKEFLKLKCPIEKAPKLLSNFFKKNKLNIKISSDYFPIRKNKVGNLRIEYNSSEIPDVEIY
;
A
#
# COMPACT_ATOMS: atom_id res chain seq x y z
N MET A 1 -4.81 -21.13 6.91
CA MET A 1 -5.82 -21.84 6.07
C MET A 1 -5.53 -23.32 6.18
N LYS A 2 -6.53 -24.20 6.42
CA LYS A 2 -6.25 -25.64 6.51
C LYS A 2 -5.76 -26.16 5.16
N SER A 3 -4.65 -26.88 5.14
CA SER A 3 -4.00 -27.42 3.91
C SER A 3 -4.93 -28.24 2.99
N LYS A 4 -6.00 -28.81 3.56
CA LYS A 4 -7.01 -29.60 2.84
C LYS A 4 -7.73 -28.85 1.69
N ASN A 5 -7.79 -27.52 1.71
CA ASN A 5 -8.48 -26.73 0.67
C ASN A 5 -7.57 -26.34 -0.50
N LEU A 6 -6.26 -26.46 -0.36
CA LEU A 6 -5.30 -26.00 -1.33
C LEU A 6 -5.48 -26.64 -2.73
N PRO A 7 -5.59 -27.99 -2.85
CA PRO A 7 -5.78 -28.62 -4.17
C PRO A 7 -7.06 -28.14 -4.87
N LYS A 8 -8.14 -27.93 -4.08
CA LYS A 8 -9.41 -27.43 -4.60
C LYS A 8 -9.32 -26.02 -5.15
N ILE A 9 -8.59 -25.14 -4.44
CA ILE A 9 -8.37 -23.76 -4.89
C ILE A 9 -7.54 -23.75 -6.17
N ILE A 10 -6.45 -24.49 -6.22
CA ILE A 10 -5.60 -24.60 -7.41
C ILE A 10 -6.42 -25.10 -8.61
N LYS A 11 -7.27 -26.12 -8.43
CA LYS A 11 -8.15 -26.61 -9.49
C LYS A 11 -9.12 -25.54 -10.02
N ILE A 12 -9.70 -24.74 -9.11
CA ILE A 12 -10.59 -23.63 -9.46
C ILE A 12 -9.81 -22.56 -10.27
N LEU A 13 -8.61 -22.20 -9.84
CA LEU A 13 -7.79 -21.19 -10.50
C LEU A 13 -7.30 -21.66 -11.88
N LYS A 14 -6.90 -22.93 -12.00
CA LYS A 14 -6.55 -23.54 -13.29
C LYS A 14 -7.71 -23.47 -14.28
N SER A 15 -8.94 -23.78 -13.86
CA SER A 15 -10.12 -23.69 -14.76
C SER A 15 -10.45 -22.26 -15.20
N LYS A 16 -9.85 -21.25 -14.56
CA LYS A 16 -9.96 -19.83 -14.89
C LYS A 16 -8.73 -19.29 -15.65
N GLY A 17 -7.85 -20.17 -16.09
CA GLY A 17 -6.67 -19.83 -16.89
C GLY A 17 -5.45 -19.37 -16.08
N PHE A 18 -5.43 -19.55 -14.75
CA PHE A 18 -4.24 -19.28 -13.96
C PHE A 18 -3.26 -20.45 -14.03
N LYS A 19 -2.01 -20.15 -14.42
CA LYS A 19 -0.92 -21.11 -14.35
C LYS A 19 -0.39 -21.18 -12.92
N ASN A 20 -0.37 -22.37 -12.32
CA ASN A 20 0.25 -22.54 -11.03
C ASN A 20 1.78 -22.58 -11.19
N ILE A 21 2.48 -21.76 -10.41
CA ILE A 21 3.95 -21.67 -10.40
C ILE A 21 4.50 -21.97 -9.03
N GLU A 22 5.71 -22.48 -9.00
CA GLU A 22 6.50 -22.57 -7.79
C GLU A 22 7.32 -21.30 -7.62
N LEU A 23 7.45 -20.87 -6.37
CA LEU A 23 8.23 -19.69 -6.01
C LEU A 23 9.42 -20.13 -5.19
N ASP A 24 10.60 -19.59 -5.51
CA ASP A 24 11.83 -19.90 -4.78
C ASP A 24 11.66 -19.64 -3.28
N PRO A 25 12.13 -20.54 -2.41
CA PRO A 25 12.07 -20.36 -0.95
C PRO A 25 13.05 -19.29 -0.46
N VAL A 26 14.03 -18.93 -1.28
CA VAL A 26 15.14 -18.04 -0.94
C VAL A 26 15.25 -16.92 -1.95
N ILE A 27 15.61 -15.74 -1.47
CA ILE A 27 15.81 -14.54 -2.29
C ILE A 27 17.08 -13.78 -1.87
N GLU A 28 17.82 -13.25 -2.84
CA GLU A 28 18.91 -12.33 -2.56
C GLU A 28 18.37 -11.01 -2.02
N THR A 29 18.88 -10.56 -0.87
CA THR A 29 18.34 -9.40 -0.12
C THR A 29 18.38 -8.09 -0.89
N LYS A 30 19.21 -7.97 -1.93
CA LYS A 30 19.27 -6.77 -2.80
C LYS A 30 17.95 -6.48 -3.51
N TYR A 31 17.13 -7.50 -3.77
CA TYR A 31 15.81 -7.33 -4.40
C TYR A 31 14.74 -6.83 -3.43
N ILE A 32 15.01 -6.87 -2.13
CA ILE A 32 14.06 -6.39 -1.10
C ILE A 32 14.42 -4.95 -0.75
N ARG A 33 13.68 -4.00 -1.32
CA ARG A 33 13.95 -2.56 -1.11
C ARG A 33 13.32 -2.00 0.17
N ASP A 34 12.22 -2.61 0.65
CA ASP A 34 11.53 -2.12 1.84
C ASP A 34 12.37 -2.31 3.10
N GLN A 35 12.85 -1.20 3.66
CA GLN A 35 13.67 -1.18 4.88
C GLN A 35 12.90 -1.68 6.12
N LYS A 36 11.57 -1.52 6.15
CA LYS A 36 10.75 -2.01 7.25
C LYS A 36 10.67 -3.53 7.22
N LEU A 37 10.56 -4.11 6.03
CA LEU A 37 10.53 -5.54 5.84
C LEU A 37 11.89 -6.17 6.18
N LYS A 38 12.99 -5.52 5.83
CA LYS A 38 14.36 -6.02 6.11
C LYS A 38 14.61 -6.38 7.55
N LYS A 39 14.00 -5.69 8.52
CA LYS A 39 14.15 -5.96 9.96
C LYS A 39 13.59 -7.34 10.37
N TYR A 40 12.68 -7.89 9.59
CA TYR A 40 11.99 -9.14 9.89
C TYR A 40 12.48 -10.32 9.06
N LEU A 41 13.52 -10.14 8.24
CA LEU A 41 14.05 -11.21 7.39
C LEU A 41 14.90 -12.19 8.20
N PHE A 42 14.72 -13.49 7.94
CA PHE A 42 15.72 -14.51 8.25
C PHE A 42 16.78 -14.47 7.15
N THR A 43 17.95 -13.97 7.46
CA THR A 43 19.04 -13.79 6.50
C THR A 43 20.20 -14.76 6.78
N PHE A 44 20.88 -15.16 5.72
CA PHE A 44 22.13 -15.91 5.77
C PHE A 44 23.05 -15.43 4.64
N ARG A 45 24.35 -15.60 4.83
CA ARG A 45 25.37 -15.21 3.87
C ARG A 45 25.92 -16.45 3.19
N ASP A 46 26.05 -16.40 1.89
CA ASP A 46 26.79 -17.37 1.11
C ASP A 46 28.26 -16.90 1.03
N GLU A 47 29.14 -17.64 1.66
CA GLU A 47 30.57 -17.30 1.75
C GLU A 47 31.25 -17.33 0.38
N LYS A 48 30.85 -18.26 -0.50
CA LYS A 48 31.44 -18.41 -1.83
C LYS A 48 31.11 -17.23 -2.74
N SER A 49 29.85 -16.82 -2.79
CA SER A 49 29.41 -15.71 -3.65
C SER A 49 29.45 -14.33 -2.97
N ASN A 50 29.76 -14.27 -1.67
CA ASN A 50 29.71 -13.07 -0.84
C ASN A 50 28.34 -12.36 -0.87
N LYS A 51 27.27 -13.09 -1.15
CA LYS A 51 25.91 -12.56 -1.24
C LYS A 51 25.11 -12.86 0.01
N THR A 52 24.19 -11.97 0.33
CA THR A 52 23.25 -12.18 1.44
C THR A 52 21.89 -12.55 0.89
N TYR A 53 21.39 -13.66 1.39
CA TYR A 53 20.09 -14.21 1.06
C TYR A 53 19.12 -14.11 2.25
N ALA A 54 17.84 -14.23 1.96
CA ALA A 54 16.80 -14.33 2.97
C ALA A 54 15.81 -15.44 2.61
N LEU A 55 15.20 -16.06 3.61
CA LEU A 55 13.99 -16.83 3.40
C LEU A 55 12.89 -15.91 2.91
N ARG A 56 12.07 -16.39 1.97
CA ARG A 56 10.99 -15.58 1.36
C ARG A 56 10.04 -15.03 2.43
N PRO A 57 9.92 -13.71 2.55
CA PRO A 57 9.09 -13.10 3.59
C PRO A 57 7.61 -12.98 3.21
N ASP A 58 7.30 -13.09 1.90
CA ASP A 58 5.99 -12.89 1.35
C ASP A 58 5.89 -13.47 -0.06
N LEU A 59 4.81 -14.19 -0.39
CA LEU A 59 4.70 -14.85 -1.68
C LEU A 59 4.34 -13.89 -2.81
N SER A 60 3.54 -12.84 -2.57
CA SER A 60 3.23 -11.85 -3.61
C SER A 60 4.49 -11.08 -4.04
N LEU A 61 5.36 -10.75 -3.08
CA LEU A 61 6.65 -10.14 -3.38
C LEU A 61 7.54 -11.07 -4.22
N MET A 62 7.60 -12.36 -3.89
CA MET A 62 8.37 -13.34 -4.65
C MET A 62 7.84 -13.49 -6.07
N SER A 63 6.53 -13.58 -6.22
CA SER A 63 5.84 -13.66 -7.50
C SER A 63 6.15 -12.45 -8.39
N LEU A 64 6.08 -11.24 -7.82
CA LEU A 64 6.41 -9.99 -8.52
C LEU A 64 7.87 -9.97 -8.99
N ILE A 65 8.81 -10.36 -8.12
CA ILE A 65 10.24 -10.38 -8.45
C ILE A 65 10.52 -11.41 -9.54
N GLN A 66 9.96 -12.61 -9.44
CA GLN A 66 10.14 -13.65 -10.44
C GLN A 66 9.55 -13.23 -11.79
N PHE A 67 8.36 -12.62 -11.78
CA PHE A 67 7.73 -12.10 -12.99
C PHE A 67 8.58 -10.97 -13.62
N SER A 68 9.07 -10.03 -12.83
CA SER A 68 9.91 -8.93 -13.33
C SER A 68 11.21 -9.41 -13.99
N LYS A 69 11.81 -10.48 -13.47
CA LYS A 69 13.00 -11.12 -14.07
C LYS A 69 12.70 -11.79 -15.40
N SER A 70 11.49 -12.27 -15.61
CA SER A 70 11.10 -12.97 -16.86
C SER A 70 11.02 -12.05 -18.08
N LYS A 71 11.02 -10.71 -17.88
CA LYS A 71 10.84 -9.69 -18.92
C LYS A 71 9.60 -9.93 -19.80
N ASN A 72 8.62 -10.66 -19.29
CA ASN A 72 7.40 -10.97 -20.02
C ASN A 72 6.50 -9.72 -20.11
N THR A 73 6.12 -9.35 -21.33
CA THR A 73 5.25 -8.19 -21.62
C THR A 73 3.79 -8.57 -21.87
N LYS A 74 3.49 -9.87 -21.96
CA LYS A 74 2.13 -10.36 -22.22
C LYS A 74 1.32 -10.42 -20.94
N LYS A 75 0.01 -10.21 -21.04
CA LYS A 75 -0.92 -10.45 -19.94
C LYS A 75 -0.75 -11.88 -19.43
N THR A 76 -0.45 -12.03 -18.16
CA THR A 76 -0.12 -13.32 -17.56
C THR A 76 -0.90 -13.52 -16.28
N LYS A 77 -1.58 -14.65 -16.16
CA LYS A 77 -2.34 -15.07 -14.98
C LYS A 77 -1.57 -16.18 -14.28
N ILE A 78 -1.17 -15.96 -13.06
CA ILE A 78 -0.46 -16.95 -12.25
C ILE A 78 -1.12 -17.16 -10.91
N SER A 79 -0.96 -18.35 -10.38
CA SER A 79 -1.30 -18.70 -9.00
C SER A 79 -0.11 -19.38 -8.35
N TYR A 80 -0.01 -19.26 -7.06
CA TYR A 80 1.08 -19.83 -6.26
C TYR A 80 0.60 -20.15 -4.86
N SER A 81 1.33 -21.02 -4.18
CA SER A 81 1.10 -21.34 -2.78
C SER A 81 2.42 -21.73 -2.10
N GLY A 82 2.48 -21.57 -0.81
CA GLY A 82 3.64 -21.91 -0.02
C GLY A 82 3.66 -21.22 1.33
N GLU A 83 4.81 -21.29 1.98
CA GLU A 83 5.02 -20.69 3.29
C GLU A 83 5.86 -19.42 3.16
N SER A 84 5.56 -18.44 3.99
CA SER A 84 6.36 -17.23 4.16
C SER A 84 6.94 -17.16 5.56
N TYR A 85 8.13 -16.55 5.69
CA TYR A 85 8.95 -16.59 6.89
C TYR A 85 9.33 -15.19 7.35
N ARG A 86 8.90 -14.81 8.56
CA ARG A 86 9.25 -13.53 9.19
C ARG A 86 9.55 -13.70 10.67
N LYS A 87 10.58 -13.03 11.18
CA LYS A 87 11.00 -13.09 12.59
C LYS A 87 9.92 -12.70 13.61
N ASN A 88 8.99 -11.85 13.20
CA ASN A 88 7.91 -11.33 14.06
C ASN A 88 6.59 -12.09 13.90
N LYS A 89 6.56 -13.16 13.11
CA LYS A 89 5.37 -13.97 12.86
C LYS A 89 5.80 -15.43 12.76
N THR A 90 4.93 -16.32 13.20
CA THR A 90 5.04 -17.74 12.90
C THR A 90 4.99 -17.96 11.38
N ILE A 91 5.50 -19.11 10.93
CA ILE A 91 5.40 -19.55 9.53
C ILE A 91 3.94 -19.41 9.09
N ASN A 92 3.73 -18.69 7.99
CA ASN A 92 2.40 -18.39 7.48
C ASN A 92 2.21 -19.04 6.11
N SER A 93 1.28 -19.98 6.01
CA SER A 93 0.89 -20.58 4.73
C SER A 93 0.03 -19.60 3.95
N GLN A 94 0.44 -19.29 2.74
CA GLN A 94 -0.23 -18.36 1.83
C GLN A 94 -0.62 -19.05 0.53
N ILE A 95 -1.68 -18.55 -0.09
CA ILE A 95 -2.01 -18.81 -1.48
C ILE A 95 -2.37 -17.48 -2.12
N GLY A 96 -1.92 -17.27 -3.34
CA GLY A 96 -2.21 -16.06 -4.09
C GLY A 96 -2.42 -16.33 -5.57
N TRP A 97 -2.99 -15.35 -6.24
CA TRP A 97 -3.10 -15.30 -7.69
C TRP A 97 -3.05 -13.87 -8.16
N GLU A 98 -2.37 -13.66 -9.28
CA GLU A 98 -2.04 -12.36 -9.81
C GLU A 98 -2.32 -12.31 -11.31
N ILE A 99 -2.68 -11.13 -11.80
CA ILE A 99 -2.73 -10.82 -13.23
C ILE A 99 -1.68 -9.75 -13.49
N TYR A 100 -0.60 -10.11 -14.16
CA TYR A 100 0.43 -9.16 -14.56
C TYR A 100 0.18 -8.60 -15.94
N ASN A 101 0.67 -7.39 -16.22
CA ASN A 101 0.46 -6.66 -17.46
C ASN A 101 -1.03 -6.54 -17.83
N PHE A 102 -1.85 -6.25 -16.83
CA PHE A 102 -3.27 -5.95 -17.04
C PHE A 102 -3.42 -4.62 -17.80
N LYS A 103 -4.50 -4.51 -18.58
CA LYS A 103 -4.72 -3.37 -19.49
C LYS A 103 -5.91 -2.50 -19.09
N ASN A 104 -6.82 -3.02 -18.30
CA ASN A 104 -8.06 -2.33 -17.99
C ASN A 104 -8.70 -2.85 -16.68
N GLN A 105 -9.74 -2.18 -16.24
CA GLN A 105 -10.49 -2.50 -15.03
C GLN A 105 -11.21 -3.86 -15.06
N LEU A 106 -11.45 -4.43 -16.24
CA LEU A 106 -12.04 -5.76 -16.34
C LEU A 106 -11.11 -6.82 -15.72
N ASP A 107 -9.82 -6.57 -15.75
CA ASP A 107 -8.83 -7.46 -15.15
C ASP A 107 -8.86 -7.39 -13.61
N GLU A 108 -9.04 -6.20 -13.05
CA GLU A 108 -9.26 -6.03 -11.59
C GLU A 108 -10.57 -6.70 -11.16
N TYR A 109 -11.63 -6.47 -11.92
CA TYR A 109 -12.91 -7.15 -11.68
C TYR A 109 -12.77 -8.67 -11.74
N GLU A 110 -11.98 -9.20 -12.67
CA GLU A 110 -11.71 -10.63 -12.78
C GLU A 110 -11.04 -11.19 -11.53
N VAL A 111 -10.01 -10.51 -10.99
CA VAL A 111 -9.34 -10.93 -9.75
C VAL A 111 -10.33 -10.96 -8.58
N ILE A 112 -11.11 -9.92 -8.41
CA ILE A 112 -12.10 -9.82 -7.33
C ILE A 112 -13.16 -10.92 -7.48
N LYS A 113 -13.71 -11.12 -8.67
CA LYS A 113 -14.69 -12.17 -8.95
C LYS A 113 -14.16 -13.56 -8.65
N ASN A 114 -12.90 -13.83 -9.05
CA ASN A 114 -12.25 -15.10 -8.76
C ASN A 114 -12.05 -15.31 -7.25
N SER A 115 -11.70 -14.27 -6.52
CA SER A 115 -11.57 -14.31 -5.06
C SER A 115 -12.92 -14.64 -4.40
N ILE A 116 -14.00 -14.03 -4.86
CA ILE A 116 -15.37 -14.30 -4.41
C ILE A 116 -15.76 -15.75 -4.69
N ASP A 117 -15.48 -16.25 -5.90
CA ASP A 117 -15.82 -17.61 -6.30
C ASP A 117 -15.05 -18.66 -5.47
N VAL A 118 -13.76 -18.40 -5.23
CA VAL A 118 -12.92 -19.25 -4.35
C VAL A 118 -13.48 -19.24 -2.94
N TYR A 119 -13.74 -18.05 -2.37
CA TYR A 119 -14.32 -17.92 -1.04
C TYR A 119 -15.61 -18.73 -0.87
N LYS A 120 -16.56 -18.57 -1.79
CA LYS A 120 -17.86 -19.28 -1.76
C LYS A 120 -17.69 -20.79 -1.81
N LYS A 121 -16.84 -21.29 -2.72
CA LYS A 121 -16.62 -22.73 -2.89
C LYS A 121 -15.91 -23.38 -1.71
N ILE A 122 -15.12 -22.62 -0.96
CA ILE A 122 -14.35 -23.11 0.17
C ILE A 122 -15.10 -22.99 1.48
N THR A 123 -15.71 -21.83 1.74
CA THR A 123 -16.28 -21.55 3.06
C THR A 123 -17.76 -21.91 3.14
N LYS A 124 -18.47 -21.91 2.01
CA LYS A 124 -19.95 -22.05 1.93
C LYS A 124 -20.71 -21.03 2.80
N LYS A 125 -20.02 -19.99 3.29
CA LYS A 125 -20.59 -18.96 4.17
C LYS A 125 -21.11 -17.78 3.35
N LYS A 126 -22.09 -17.09 3.91
CA LYS A 126 -22.46 -15.74 3.47
C LYS A 126 -21.34 -14.81 3.94
N GLY A 127 -20.95 -13.89 3.09
CA GLY A 127 -19.94 -12.89 3.41
C GLY A 127 -20.30 -11.56 2.77
N TYR A 128 -19.50 -10.56 3.02
CA TYR A 128 -19.59 -9.29 2.33
C TYR A 128 -18.19 -8.85 1.90
N LEU A 129 -18.15 -8.11 0.81
CA LEU A 129 -16.93 -7.56 0.24
C LEU A 129 -16.85 -6.08 0.60
N ARG A 130 -15.78 -5.67 1.22
CA ARG A 130 -15.46 -4.26 1.42
C ARG A 130 -14.52 -3.81 0.34
N ILE A 131 -14.82 -2.66 -0.24
CA ILE A 131 -14.00 -2.04 -1.28
C ILE A 131 -13.70 -0.61 -0.85
N ASN A 132 -12.47 -0.20 -1.04
CA ASN A 132 -12.01 1.17 -0.96
C ASN A 132 -11.21 1.51 -2.23
N ASN A 133 -10.75 2.75 -2.32
CA ASN A 133 -9.72 3.17 -3.27
C ASN A 133 -8.79 4.14 -2.55
N LEU A 134 -7.53 3.74 -2.37
CA LEU A 134 -6.53 4.54 -1.67
C LEU A 134 -6.17 5.84 -2.39
N GLU A 135 -6.38 5.93 -3.71
CA GLU A 135 -6.18 7.18 -4.44
C GLU A 135 -7.08 8.31 -3.94
N LEU A 136 -8.25 7.98 -3.40
CA LEU A 136 -9.16 8.97 -2.82
C LEU A 136 -8.54 9.67 -1.61
N ILE A 137 -7.96 8.91 -0.67
CA ILE A 137 -7.30 9.51 0.49
C ILE A 137 -6.03 10.28 0.08
N TYR A 138 -5.28 9.77 -0.91
CA TYR A 138 -4.13 10.50 -1.46
C TYR A 138 -4.55 11.82 -2.10
N SER A 139 -5.61 11.82 -2.89
CA SER A 139 -6.17 13.01 -3.53
C SER A 139 -6.66 14.02 -2.49
N ILE A 140 -7.34 13.57 -1.42
CA ILE A 140 -7.76 14.41 -0.30
C ILE A 140 -6.54 15.05 0.35
N VAL A 141 -5.55 14.26 0.78
CA VAL A 141 -4.35 14.75 1.46
C VAL A 141 -3.59 15.76 0.60
N ASN A 142 -3.54 15.56 -0.72
CA ASN A 142 -2.87 16.48 -1.64
C ASN A 142 -3.59 17.82 -1.80
N GLN A 143 -4.90 17.87 -1.63
CA GLN A 143 -5.68 19.11 -1.71
C GLN A 143 -5.80 19.85 -0.37
N LEU A 144 -5.50 19.18 0.75
CA LEU A 144 -5.46 19.85 2.03
C LEU A 144 -4.29 20.84 2.08
N LYS A 145 -4.51 21.99 2.71
CA LYS A 145 -3.48 23.02 2.93
C LYS A 145 -2.45 22.55 3.98
N LEU A 146 -1.76 21.47 3.65
CA LEU A 146 -0.72 20.87 4.50
C LEU A 146 0.65 21.03 3.84
N PRO A 147 1.71 21.27 4.63
CA PRO A 147 3.07 21.22 4.11
C PRO A 147 3.40 19.85 3.51
N PRO A 148 4.22 19.78 2.45
CA PRO A 148 4.59 18.52 1.79
C PRO A 148 5.05 17.43 2.76
N ARG A 149 5.84 17.79 3.79
CA ARG A 149 6.31 16.85 4.81
C ARG A 149 5.19 16.15 5.59
N TRP A 150 4.08 16.86 5.86
CA TRP A 150 2.92 16.28 6.54
C TRP A 150 2.12 15.37 5.61
N ARG A 151 1.98 15.77 4.34
CA ARG A 151 1.35 14.91 3.32
C ARG A 151 2.09 13.59 3.17
N SER A 152 3.42 13.63 2.99
CA SER A 152 4.26 12.43 2.94
C SER A 152 4.09 11.55 4.19
N ARG A 153 4.17 12.14 5.39
CA ARG A 153 4.02 11.37 6.64
C ARG A 153 2.66 10.68 6.75
N ILE A 154 1.58 11.34 6.35
CA ILE A 154 0.23 10.76 6.37
C ILE A 154 0.17 9.59 5.39
N VAL A 155 0.62 9.78 4.15
CA VAL A 155 0.60 8.77 3.09
C VAL A 155 1.48 7.57 3.45
N ASP A 156 2.70 7.80 3.92
CA ASP A 156 3.67 6.75 4.27
C ASP A 156 3.20 5.84 5.42
N GLN A 157 2.32 6.34 6.27
CA GLN A 157 1.85 5.58 7.43
C GLN A 157 0.42 5.07 7.32
N ILE A 158 -0.24 5.26 6.19
CA ILE A 158 -1.64 4.85 6.01
C ILE A 158 -1.87 3.36 6.28
N TYR A 159 -0.89 2.52 5.93
CA TYR A 159 -0.92 1.08 6.18
C TYR A 159 -0.66 0.68 7.64
N ASN A 160 -0.24 1.62 8.48
CA ASN A 160 0.01 1.39 9.89
C ASN A 160 -0.96 2.21 10.73
N LYS A 161 -2.13 1.64 11.02
CA LYS A 161 -3.23 2.32 11.72
C LYS A 161 -2.76 3.06 12.98
N LYS A 162 -1.91 2.44 13.81
CA LYS A 162 -1.42 3.05 15.05
C LYS A 162 -0.67 4.35 14.78
N TYR A 163 0.38 4.29 13.96
CA TYR A 163 1.19 5.48 13.62
C TYR A 163 0.42 6.51 12.81
N PHE A 164 -0.48 6.08 11.95
CA PHE A 164 -1.35 6.97 11.21
C PHE A 164 -2.20 7.84 12.14
N TYR A 165 -2.86 7.25 13.14
CA TYR A 165 -3.65 8.01 14.11
C TYR A 165 -2.79 8.88 15.03
N GLU A 166 -1.58 8.46 15.39
CA GLU A 166 -0.63 9.29 16.15
C GLU A 166 -0.22 10.54 15.35
N ILE A 167 0.05 10.38 14.03
CA ILE A 167 0.34 11.50 13.15
C ILE A 167 -0.84 12.47 13.07
N LEU A 168 -2.06 11.96 12.89
CA LEU A 168 -3.25 12.81 12.87
C LEU A 168 -3.46 13.54 14.22
N LYS A 169 -3.20 12.88 15.33
CA LYS A 169 -3.27 13.51 16.66
C LYS A 169 -2.25 14.65 16.79
N THR A 170 -1.01 14.40 16.38
CA THR A 170 0.06 15.42 16.41
C THR A 170 -0.27 16.60 15.51
N LEU A 171 -0.78 16.33 14.31
CA LEU A 171 -1.20 17.37 13.36
C LEU A 171 -2.35 18.22 13.93
N ALA A 172 -3.31 17.60 14.64
CA ALA A 172 -4.44 18.30 15.24
C ALA A 172 -4.03 19.25 16.38
N THR A 173 -2.95 18.97 17.09
CA THR A 173 -2.47 19.82 18.20
C THR A 173 -1.70 21.04 17.70
N ASN A 174 -1.43 21.16 16.40
CA ASN A 174 -0.52 22.16 15.82
C ASN A 174 0.86 22.21 16.53
N ARG A 175 1.15 21.24 17.37
CA ARG A 175 2.50 21.02 17.87
C ARG A 175 3.33 20.51 16.71
N ASP A 176 3.82 21.42 15.90
CA ASP A 176 4.99 21.11 15.13
C ASP A 176 6.03 20.59 16.12
N LEU A 177 6.61 19.46 15.82
CA LEU A 177 7.87 19.06 16.43
C LEU A 177 8.69 20.32 16.50
N ASP A 178 9.00 20.74 17.70
CA ASP A 178 9.57 22.03 18.06
C ASP A 178 10.76 22.38 17.14
N GLU A 179 10.45 22.84 15.93
CA GLU A 179 11.44 23.19 14.89
C GLU A 179 12.22 24.45 15.29
N SER A 180 11.74 25.16 16.31
CA SER A 180 12.49 26.26 16.93
C SER A 180 13.78 25.77 17.58
N LYS A 181 13.87 24.50 17.96
CA LYS A 181 15.06 23.87 18.52
C LYS A 181 16.03 23.30 17.48
N ILE A 182 15.57 23.08 16.25
CA ILE A 182 16.45 22.62 15.17
C ILE A 182 17.09 23.86 14.52
N LYS A 183 18.13 24.39 15.13
CA LYS A 183 18.99 25.37 14.46
C LYS A 183 19.65 24.67 13.27
N VAL A 184 19.17 24.97 12.07
CA VAL A 184 19.83 24.52 10.87
C VAL A 184 21.11 25.34 10.71
N ASP A 185 22.23 24.67 10.73
CA ASP A 185 23.50 25.33 10.45
C ASP A 185 23.58 25.68 8.95
N LYS A 186 23.28 26.96 8.64
CA LYS A 186 23.35 27.51 7.30
C LYS A 186 24.76 27.44 6.72
N LYS A 187 25.80 27.49 7.58
CA LYS A 187 27.19 27.36 7.13
C LYS A 187 27.47 25.95 6.62
N LEU A 188 27.00 24.94 7.38
CA LEU A 188 27.07 23.53 6.97
C LEU A 188 26.30 23.28 5.68
N TYR A 189 25.07 23.81 5.55
CA TYR A 189 24.28 23.71 4.32
C TYR A 189 25.04 24.28 3.11
N ASN A 190 25.59 25.48 3.24
CA ASN A 190 26.33 26.11 2.15
C ASN A 190 27.63 25.35 1.82
N LYS A 191 28.30 24.75 2.82
CA LYS A 191 29.44 23.87 2.62
C LYS A 191 29.06 22.61 1.85
N MET A 192 27.94 21.98 2.20
CA MET A 192 27.47 20.76 1.56
C MET A 192 27.03 20.98 0.11
N LYS A 193 26.57 22.17 -0.27
CA LYS A 193 26.27 22.52 -1.68
C LYS A 193 27.46 22.42 -2.63
N LYS A 194 28.67 22.45 -2.11
CA LYS A 194 29.90 22.35 -2.90
C LYS A 194 30.31 20.90 -3.21
N PHE A 195 29.66 19.91 -2.60
CA PHE A 195 29.96 18.51 -2.86
C PHE A 195 29.13 17.98 -4.05
N ASP A 196 29.65 16.93 -4.69
CA ASP A 196 28.90 16.22 -5.73
C ASP A 196 27.54 15.74 -5.17
N PRO A 197 26.42 16.10 -5.83
CA PRO A 197 25.09 15.71 -5.42
C PRO A 197 24.87 14.21 -5.26
N ASN A 198 25.64 13.39 -5.97
CA ASN A 198 25.54 11.93 -5.96
C ASN A 198 26.40 11.26 -4.87
N THR A 199 27.27 12.02 -4.20
CA THR A 199 28.06 11.48 -3.08
C THR A 199 27.15 10.93 -1.99
N ILE A 200 27.44 9.71 -1.53
CA ILE A 200 26.64 9.01 -0.51
C ILE A 200 27.29 9.20 0.86
N ILE A 201 26.54 9.77 1.79
CA ILE A 201 26.91 9.89 3.21
C ILE A 201 25.82 9.20 4.05
N ALA A 202 26.20 8.23 4.87
CA ALA A 202 25.30 7.47 5.74
C ALA A 202 24.06 6.94 4.99
N ASN A 203 24.28 6.31 3.83
CA ASN A 203 23.24 5.74 2.94
C ASN A 203 22.26 6.77 2.34
N ARG A 204 22.66 8.03 2.21
CA ARG A 204 21.88 9.10 1.58
C ARG A 204 22.75 9.88 0.61
N THR A 205 22.17 10.28 -0.51
CA THR A 205 22.86 11.20 -1.40
C THR A 205 22.94 12.61 -0.80
N ILE A 206 23.96 13.37 -1.17
CA ILE A 206 24.06 14.79 -0.81
C ILE A 206 22.82 15.54 -1.28
N LYS A 207 22.27 15.22 -2.45
CA LYS A 207 21.01 15.78 -2.97
C LYS A 207 19.86 15.57 -1.99
N ASP A 208 19.69 14.35 -1.45
CA ASP A 208 18.63 14.05 -0.46
C ASP A 208 18.84 14.80 0.85
N ILE A 209 20.08 14.93 1.27
CA ILE A 209 20.46 15.67 2.48
C ILE A 209 20.15 17.15 2.30
N LEU A 210 20.59 17.75 1.19
CA LEU A 210 20.34 19.16 0.88
C LEU A 210 18.85 19.47 0.78
N SER A 211 18.06 18.65 0.10
CA SER A 211 16.62 18.81 0.01
C SER A 211 15.94 18.85 1.40
N ARG A 212 16.42 18.05 2.34
CA ARG A 212 15.94 18.07 3.73
C ARG A 212 16.38 19.32 4.50
N PHE A 213 17.59 19.81 4.26
CA PHE A 213 18.05 21.07 4.83
C PHE A 213 17.24 22.23 4.27
N GLU A 214 16.99 22.28 2.97
CA GLU A 214 16.16 23.31 2.32
C GLU A 214 14.76 23.35 2.91
N THR A 215 14.12 22.18 3.07
CA THR A 215 12.81 22.08 3.70
C THR A 215 12.80 22.64 5.12
N LYS A 216 13.91 22.60 5.84
CA LYS A 216 14.05 23.13 7.20
C LYS A 216 14.43 24.62 7.23
N ILE A 217 15.25 25.06 6.30
CA ILE A 217 15.72 26.46 6.20
C ILE A 217 14.58 27.37 5.75
N TYR A 218 13.88 26.99 4.69
CA TYR A 218 12.69 27.70 4.21
C TYR A 218 11.53 27.24 5.08
N LYS A 219 11.37 27.82 6.28
CA LYS A 219 10.26 27.57 7.20
C LYS A 219 8.96 27.46 6.41
N GLN A 220 8.53 26.24 6.12
CA GLN A 220 7.25 26.05 5.48
C GLN A 220 6.17 26.56 6.44
N PRO A 221 5.20 27.33 5.95
CA PRO A 221 4.16 27.87 6.81
C PRO A 221 3.51 26.72 7.58
N ARG A 222 3.36 26.90 8.88
CA ARG A 222 2.62 25.95 9.73
C ARG A 222 1.26 25.71 9.08
N PRO A 223 0.73 24.48 9.11
CA PRO A 223 -0.61 24.26 8.63
C PRO A 223 -1.57 25.06 9.49
N LEU A 224 -2.03 26.20 9.01
CA LEU A 224 -3.02 27.04 9.66
C LEU A 224 -4.30 26.26 9.99
N ASP A 225 -4.52 25.15 9.26
CA ASP A 225 -5.72 24.32 9.31
C ASP A 225 -5.47 22.86 9.70
N GLY A 226 -4.47 22.57 10.53
CA GLY A 226 -4.19 21.20 10.96
C GLY A 226 -5.40 20.51 11.60
N LYS A 227 -6.14 21.19 12.48
CA LYS A 227 -7.38 20.67 13.08
C LYS A 227 -8.44 20.40 12.05
N LYS A 228 -8.65 21.31 11.09
CA LYS A 228 -9.63 21.16 10.00
C LYS A 228 -9.24 20.03 9.07
N SER A 229 -7.96 19.94 8.69
CA SER A 229 -7.44 18.85 7.85
C SER A 229 -7.65 17.50 8.50
N VAL A 230 -7.36 17.37 9.79
CA VAL A 230 -7.60 16.13 10.55
C VAL A 230 -9.07 15.80 10.64
N LYS A 231 -9.95 16.81 10.82
CA LYS A 231 -11.39 16.61 10.82
C LYS A 231 -11.86 16.03 9.48
N ILE A 232 -11.43 16.62 8.36
CA ILE A 232 -11.78 16.14 7.02
C ILE A 232 -11.31 14.69 6.81
N ILE A 233 -10.06 14.37 7.15
CA ILE A 233 -9.54 13.01 7.03
C ILE A 233 -10.35 12.03 7.89
N LYS A 234 -10.63 12.38 9.15
CA LYS A 234 -11.42 11.52 10.04
C LYS A 234 -12.87 11.35 9.60
N GLU A 235 -13.50 12.39 9.05
CA GLU A 235 -14.84 12.30 8.48
C GLU A 235 -14.82 11.40 7.24
N PHE A 236 -13.83 11.54 6.36
CA PHE A 236 -13.66 10.65 5.21
C PHE A 236 -13.56 9.18 5.62
N LEU A 237 -12.68 8.86 6.58
CA LEU A 237 -12.47 7.48 7.06
C LEU A 237 -13.70 6.84 7.71
N LYS A 238 -14.74 7.59 8.00
CA LYS A 238 -16.02 7.08 8.51
C LYS A 238 -17.04 6.78 7.41
N LEU A 239 -16.74 7.16 6.17
CA LEU A 239 -17.68 6.96 5.07
C LEU A 239 -17.84 5.46 4.78
N LYS A 240 -19.10 5.02 4.77
CA LYS A 240 -19.47 3.65 4.57
C LYS A 240 -20.88 3.59 3.97
N CYS A 241 -21.03 2.83 2.91
CA CYS A 241 -22.34 2.67 2.25
C CYS A 241 -22.34 1.48 1.28
N PRO A 242 -23.50 1.03 0.80
CA PRO A 242 -23.57 0.17 -0.38
C PRO A 242 -22.82 0.79 -1.56
N ILE A 243 -22.09 -0.03 -2.31
CA ILE A 243 -21.16 0.46 -3.36
C ILE A 243 -21.85 1.36 -4.41
N GLU A 244 -23.10 1.09 -4.75
CA GLU A 244 -23.87 1.91 -5.70
C GLU A 244 -24.05 3.36 -5.24
N LYS A 245 -24.12 3.57 -3.92
CA LYS A 245 -24.28 4.91 -3.32
C LYS A 245 -22.95 5.64 -3.12
N ALA A 246 -21.82 4.95 -3.27
CA ALA A 246 -20.50 5.51 -2.99
C ALA A 246 -20.18 6.74 -3.84
N PRO A 247 -20.42 6.79 -5.17
CA PRO A 247 -20.13 7.97 -5.98
C PRO A 247 -20.86 9.22 -5.50
N LYS A 248 -22.17 9.08 -5.17
CA LYS A 248 -22.99 10.19 -4.66
C LYS A 248 -22.53 10.66 -3.28
N LEU A 249 -22.25 9.70 -2.37
CA LEU A 249 -21.77 9.98 -1.02
C LEU A 249 -20.44 10.75 -1.06
N LEU A 250 -19.49 10.29 -1.87
CA LEU A 250 -18.19 10.91 -2.04
C LEU A 250 -18.28 12.28 -2.70
N SER A 251 -19.09 12.44 -3.75
CA SER A 251 -19.33 13.74 -4.37
C SER A 251 -19.86 14.76 -3.37
N ASN A 252 -20.84 14.37 -2.55
CA ASN A 252 -21.39 15.24 -1.51
C ASN A 252 -20.33 15.61 -0.46
N PHE A 253 -19.52 14.62 -0.04
CA PHE A 253 -18.44 14.85 0.91
C PHE A 253 -17.40 15.83 0.36
N PHE A 254 -16.99 15.69 -0.91
CA PHE A 254 -16.00 16.56 -1.54
C PHE A 254 -16.54 17.98 -1.71
N LYS A 255 -17.79 18.15 -2.15
CA LYS A 255 -18.45 19.46 -2.24
C LYS A 255 -18.51 20.15 -0.88
N LYS A 256 -18.98 19.45 0.16
CA LYS A 256 -19.06 19.97 1.54
C LYS A 256 -17.71 20.49 2.04
N ASN A 257 -16.63 19.79 1.72
CA ASN A 257 -15.28 20.11 2.19
C ASN A 257 -14.48 20.98 1.19
N LYS A 258 -15.11 21.47 0.11
CA LYS A 258 -14.48 22.30 -0.93
C LYS A 258 -13.24 21.61 -1.56
N LEU A 259 -13.33 20.30 -1.76
CA LEU A 259 -12.31 19.49 -2.42
C LEU A 259 -12.67 19.34 -3.91
N ASN A 260 -11.73 19.67 -4.79
CA ASN A 260 -11.92 19.52 -6.24
C ASN A 260 -11.47 18.13 -6.70
N ILE A 261 -12.19 17.09 -6.26
CA ILE A 261 -11.93 15.70 -6.64
C ILE A 261 -13.09 15.22 -7.48
N LYS A 262 -12.80 14.90 -8.74
CA LYS A 262 -13.78 14.30 -9.65
C LYS A 262 -13.78 12.79 -9.42
N ILE A 263 -14.95 12.23 -9.20
CA ILE A 263 -15.10 10.78 -9.08
C ILE A 263 -15.23 10.24 -10.49
N SER A 264 -14.18 9.55 -10.94
CA SER A 264 -14.22 8.77 -12.16
C SER A 264 -15.00 7.47 -11.93
N SER A 265 -15.62 6.98 -12.99
CA SER A 265 -16.16 5.62 -13.03
C SER A 265 -15.12 4.55 -12.67
N ASP A 266 -13.87 4.90 -12.81
CA ASP A 266 -12.72 4.01 -12.71
C ASP A 266 -12.25 3.79 -11.26
N TYR A 267 -12.75 4.59 -10.31
CA TYR A 267 -12.45 4.37 -8.90
C TYR A 267 -13.07 3.09 -8.31
N PHE A 268 -14.08 2.53 -8.99
CA PHE A 268 -14.75 1.34 -8.48
C PHE A 268 -14.92 0.30 -9.60
N PRO A 269 -14.10 -0.74 -9.63
CA PRO A 269 -14.19 -1.82 -10.62
C PRO A 269 -15.50 -2.61 -10.51
N ILE A 270 -16.15 -2.55 -9.36
CA ILE A 270 -17.46 -3.17 -9.11
C ILE A 270 -18.45 -2.10 -8.68
N ARG A 271 -19.56 -1.97 -9.42
CA ARG A 271 -20.62 -0.98 -9.14
C ARG A 271 -21.94 -1.61 -8.70
N LYS A 272 -22.08 -2.92 -8.79
CA LYS A 272 -23.28 -3.63 -8.38
C LYS A 272 -23.20 -4.03 -6.91
N ASN A 273 -24.24 -3.77 -6.15
CA ASN A 273 -24.33 -4.11 -4.71
C ASN A 273 -24.15 -5.59 -4.39
N LYS A 274 -24.25 -6.46 -5.40
CA LYS A 274 -24.13 -7.90 -5.20
C LYS A 274 -23.37 -8.54 -6.36
N VAL A 275 -22.43 -9.39 -6.02
CA VAL A 275 -21.84 -10.37 -6.94
C VAL A 275 -22.22 -11.75 -6.40
N GLY A 276 -23.22 -12.39 -7.02
CA GLY A 276 -23.87 -13.57 -6.46
C GLY A 276 -24.55 -13.24 -5.12
N ASN A 277 -24.20 -13.96 -4.06
CA ASN A 277 -24.81 -13.80 -2.72
C ASN A 277 -24.01 -12.86 -1.80
N LEU A 278 -22.89 -12.28 -2.26
CA LEU A 278 -22.08 -11.34 -1.47
C LEU A 278 -22.62 -9.92 -1.64
N ARG A 279 -22.80 -9.22 -0.53
CA ARG A 279 -23.02 -7.78 -0.52
C ARG A 279 -21.71 -7.07 -0.74
N ILE A 280 -21.75 -5.97 -1.48
CA ILE A 280 -20.58 -5.13 -1.72
C ILE A 280 -20.77 -3.78 -1.05
N GLU A 281 -19.85 -3.44 -0.18
CA GLU A 281 -19.86 -2.24 0.62
C GLU A 281 -18.62 -1.40 0.35
N TYR A 282 -18.82 -0.11 0.10
CA TYR A 282 -17.74 0.86 0.15
C TYR A 282 -17.40 1.18 1.61
N ASN A 283 -16.12 1.12 1.95
CA ASN A 283 -15.63 1.47 3.27
C ASN A 283 -14.28 2.20 3.16
N SER A 284 -14.29 3.50 3.34
CA SER A 284 -13.10 4.37 3.22
C SER A 284 -11.97 4.08 4.20
N SER A 285 -12.23 3.30 5.25
CA SER A 285 -11.19 2.89 6.22
C SER A 285 -10.55 1.55 5.90
N GLU A 286 -10.97 0.89 4.81
CA GLU A 286 -10.43 -0.41 4.44
C GLU A 286 -9.03 -0.28 3.85
N ILE A 287 -8.10 -1.01 4.41
CA ILE A 287 -6.70 -1.11 3.97
C ILE A 287 -6.26 -2.55 4.23
N PRO A 288 -6.15 -3.41 3.22
CA PRO A 288 -6.07 -3.18 1.77
C PRO A 288 -7.37 -2.70 1.11
N ASP A 289 -7.30 -2.29 -0.16
CA ASP A 289 -8.43 -1.71 -0.90
C ASP A 289 -9.63 -2.65 -1.05
N VAL A 290 -9.42 -3.94 -1.00
CA VAL A 290 -10.46 -4.97 -1.15
C VAL A 290 -10.25 -6.08 -0.15
N GLU A 291 -11.27 -6.41 0.62
CA GLU A 291 -11.25 -7.53 1.58
C GLU A 291 -12.61 -8.23 1.65
N ILE A 292 -12.62 -9.56 1.82
CA ILE A 292 -13.81 -10.39 2.00
C ILE A 292 -13.92 -10.79 3.47
N TYR A 293 -15.08 -10.55 4.08
CA TYR A 293 -15.41 -10.86 5.47
C TYR A 293 -16.46 -11.94 5.58
#